data_4f54a6e5656e12b29af5443a8eb0057a
#
_entry.id   4f54a6e5656e12b29af5443a8eb0057a
#
_cell.length_a   1.000
_cell.length_b   1.000
_cell.length_c   1.000
_cell.angle_alpha   90.00
_cell.angle_beta   90.00
_cell.angle_gamma   90.00
#
_symmetry.space_group_name_H-M   'P 1'
#
loop_
_entity.id
_entity.type
_entity.pdbx_description
1 polymer ?
#
loop_
_entity_poly.entity_id
_entity_poly.type
_entity_poly.pdbx_seq_one_letter_code
_entity_poly.pdbx_strand_id
1 'polypeptide(L)'
;MTLKPFIFNPFGVNGFALGNDSGDAILIDPSASNAREEAALADYLAKNGLSVKRLLNTHLHLDHVLGNAYIASKYGVSPEAHEEDAFLLDLQEEQSQMFGLPMRAASPALGNYLAEGDTVEIPGIKLQVIHVAGHSPGGLAFYCENPGDVNGQKAPPLLFAGDILFAGSRGRSDLFGGDEEALVSGIKNKLLTLPGETIVFPGHGPTTTIEDERRWY
;
A
#
# COMPACT_ATOMS: atom_id res chain seq x y z
N MET A 1 0.74 8.37 -16.46
CA MET A 1 0.45 7.04 -15.88
C MET A 1 -1.05 6.83 -15.64
N THR A 2 -1.50 5.59 -15.44
CA THR A 2 -2.84 5.29 -14.94
C THR A 2 -2.78 4.94 -13.45
N LEU A 3 -3.80 5.35 -12.69
CA LEU A 3 -4.02 4.99 -11.29
C LEU A 3 -5.44 4.43 -11.15
N LYS A 4 -5.55 3.19 -10.70
CA LYS A 4 -6.83 2.52 -10.44
C LYS A 4 -6.89 2.08 -8.98
N PRO A 5 -7.75 2.67 -8.15
CA PRO A 5 -8.04 2.16 -6.82
C PRO A 5 -9.02 0.98 -6.91
N PHE A 6 -8.87 0.06 -5.97
CA PHE A 6 -9.78 -1.04 -5.67
C PHE A 6 -10.12 -1.00 -4.19
N ILE A 7 -11.31 -1.49 -3.84
CA ILE A 7 -11.67 -1.75 -2.45
C ILE A 7 -11.79 -3.28 -2.32
N PHE A 8 -10.96 -3.86 -1.47
CA PHE A 8 -10.86 -5.30 -1.27
C PHE A 8 -11.32 -5.70 0.13
N ASN A 9 -11.67 -6.96 0.27
CA ASN A 9 -12.00 -7.68 1.49
C ASN A 9 -13.06 -7.01 2.38
N PRO A 10 -13.56 -7.69 3.44
CA PRO A 10 -14.58 -7.14 4.33
C PRO A 10 -14.12 -5.91 5.14
N PHE A 11 -12.81 -5.67 5.26
CA PHE A 11 -12.27 -4.51 5.97
C PHE A 11 -12.17 -3.25 5.09
N GLY A 12 -12.45 -3.40 3.78
CA GLY A 12 -12.46 -2.27 2.85
C GLY A 12 -11.09 -1.68 2.56
N VAL A 13 -10.08 -2.54 2.45
CA VAL A 13 -8.70 -2.12 2.13
C VAL A 13 -8.64 -1.49 0.74
N ASN A 14 -8.02 -0.33 0.65
CA ASN A 14 -7.69 0.34 -0.60
C ASN A 14 -6.42 -0.26 -1.20
N GLY A 15 -6.56 -1.03 -2.27
CA GLY A 15 -5.44 -1.47 -3.09
C GLY A 15 -5.32 -0.64 -4.36
N PHE A 16 -4.12 -0.52 -4.92
CA PHE A 16 -3.87 0.36 -6.07
C PHE A 16 -3.10 -0.35 -7.17
N ALA A 17 -3.50 -0.10 -8.43
CA ALA A 17 -2.73 -0.47 -9.60
C ALA A 17 -2.25 0.80 -10.31
N LEU A 18 -0.94 0.95 -10.43
CA LEU A 18 -0.25 2.02 -11.14
C LEU A 18 0.29 1.47 -12.44
N GLY A 19 -0.23 1.93 -13.57
CA GLY A 19 0.21 1.48 -14.90
C GLY A 19 0.94 2.59 -15.67
N ASN A 20 1.96 2.23 -16.42
CA ASN A 20 2.65 3.14 -17.34
C ASN A 20 2.21 2.93 -18.79
N ASP A 21 2.66 3.79 -19.69
CA ASP A 21 2.32 3.75 -21.11
C ASP A 21 3.00 2.57 -21.86
N SER A 22 3.98 1.93 -21.24
CA SER A 22 4.66 0.74 -21.78
C SER A 22 3.98 -0.58 -21.41
N GLY A 23 2.89 -0.52 -20.62
CA GLY A 23 2.17 -1.71 -20.17
C GLY A 23 2.76 -2.38 -18.92
N ASP A 24 3.68 -1.72 -18.20
CA ASP A 24 4.16 -2.21 -16.91
C ASP A 24 3.32 -1.66 -15.76
N ALA A 25 3.16 -2.44 -14.68
CA ALA A 25 2.39 -2.04 -13.53
C ALA A 25 3.09 -2.32 -12.18
N ILE A 26 2.83 -1.42 -11.21
CA ILE A 26 3.08 -1.62 -9.79
C ILE A 26 1.73 -1.85 -9.12
N LEU A 27 1.64 -2.87 -8.27
CA LEU A 27 0.50 -3.07 -7.37
C LEU A 27 0.92 -2.69 -5.95
N ILE A 28 0.05 -1.95 -5.25
CA ILE A 28 0.22 -1.59 -3.84
C ILE A 28 -0.98 -2.17 -3.09
N ASP A 29 -0.73 -2.97 -2.06
CA ASP A 29 -1.72 -3.64 -1.20
C ASP A 29 -2.87 -4.30 -2.00
N PRO A 30 -2.60 -5.18 -2.98
CA PRO A 30 -3.65 -5.80 -3.80
C PRO A 30 -4.37 -6.91 -3.02
N SER A 31 -5.07 -6.56 -1.97
CA SER A 31 -5.57 -7.43 -0.90
C SER A 31 -6.89 -8.14 -1.23
N ALA A 32 -7.00 -8.68 -2.44
CA ALA A 32 -8.14 -9.47 -2.90
C ALA A 32 -8.31 -10.74 -2.06
N SER A 33 -9.43 -10.85 -1.36
CA SER A 33 -9.72 -11.96 -0.42
C SER A 33 -10.51 -13.11 -1.02
N ASN A 34 -11.05 -12.94 -2.22
CA ASN A 34 -11.93 -13.92 -2.86
C ASN A 34 -11.81 -13.88 -4.39
N ALA A 35 -12.32 -14.94 -5.05
CA ALA A 35 -12.21 -15.11 -6.49
C ALA A 35 -12.83 -13.97 -7.31
N ARG A 36 -13.85 -13.29 -6.81
CA ARG A 36 -14.49 -12.16 -7.49
C ARG A 36 -13.58 -10.94 -7.49
N GLU A 37 -12.93 -10.66 -6.38
CA GLU A 37 -11.98 -9.56 -6.26
C GLU A 37 -10.71 -9.82 -7.06
N GLU A 38 -10.18 -11.06 -7.00
CA GLU A 38 -9.06 -11.52 -7.83
C GLU A 38 -9.36 -11.36 -9.33
N ALA A 39 -10.56 -11.79 -9.76
CA ALA A 39 -11.00 -11.65 -11.15
C ALA A 39 -11.11 -10.17 -11.56
N ALA A 40 -11.69 -9.31 -10.71
CA ALA A 40 -11.83 -7.89 -11.00
C ALA A 40 -10.48 -7.19 -11.22
N LEU A 41 -9.48 -7.52 -10.38
CA LEU A 41 -8.11 -7.00 -10.55
C LEU A 41 -7.47 -7.55 -11.83
N ALA A 42 -7.56 -8.86 -12.07
CA ALA A 42 -6.97 -9.50 -13.24
C ALA A 42 -7.60 -9.01 -14.56
N ASP A 43 -8.92 -8.84 -14.58
CA ASP A 43 -9.66 -8.33 -15.75
C ASP A 43 -9.25 -6.88 -16.06
N TYR A 44 -9.08 -6.04 -15.02
CA TYR A 44 -8.58 -4.70 -15.20
C TYR A 44 -7.17 -4.68 -15.81
N LEU A 45 -6.25 -5.47 -15.26
CA LEU A 45 -4.89 -5.56 -15.77
C LEU A 45 -4.86 -6.06 -17.22
N ALA A 46 -5.59 -7.12 -17.54
CA ALA A 46 -5.67 -7.69 -18.88
C ALA A 46 -6.29 -6.72 -19.88
N LYS A 47 -7.41 -6.06 -19.53
CA LYS A 47 -8.12 -5.11 -20.38
C LYS A 47 -7.26 -3.89 -20.74
N ASN A 48 -6.35 -3.50 -19.84
CA ASN A 48 -5.46 -2.35 -20.04
C ASN A 48 -4.06 -2.78 -20.53
N GLY A 49 -3.84 -4.07 -20.84
CA GLY A 49 -2.55 -4.58 -21.33
C GLY A 49 -1.41 -4.43 -20.30
N LEU A 50 -1.73 -4.49 -19.01
CA LEU A 50 -0.78 -4.26 -17.93
C LEU A 50 -0.12 -5.55 -17.45
N SER A 51 1.21 -5.55 -17.38
CA SER A 51 2.06 -6.62 -16.82
C SER A 51 2.60 -6.19 -15.47
N VAL A 52 2.28 -6.94 -14.42
CA VAL A 52 2.76 -6.64 -13.07
C VAL A 52 4.26 -6.85 -12.98
N LYS A 53 4.99 -5.83 -12.55
CA LYS A 53 6.45 -5.84 -12.34
C LYS A 53 6.84 -5.79 -10.89
N ARG A 54 6.03 -5.13 -10.07
CA ARG A 54 6.30 -4.94 -8.64
C ARG A 54 5.01 -5.17 -7.85
N LEU A 55 5.15 -5.83 -6.72
CA LEU A 55 4.09 -6.09 -5.74
C LEU A 55 4.54 -5.51 -4.40
N LEU A 56 3.97 -4.38 -4.02
CA LEU A 56 4.36 -3.63 -2.83
C LEU A 56 3.30 -3.80 -1.75
N ASN A 57 3.75 -3.94 -0.50
CA ASN A 57 2.89 -3.80 0.66
C ASN A 57 3.35 -2.63 1.51
N THR A 58 2.39 -1.78 1.93
CA THR A 58 2.66 -0.70 2.87
C THR A 58 3.03 -1.25 4.23
N HIS A 59 2.42 -2.37 4.62
CA HIS A 59 2.73 -3.13 5.82
C HIS A 59 2.16 -4.56 5.68
N LEU A 60 2.43 -5.44 6.64
CA LEU A 60 2.12 -6.86 6.49
C LEU A 60 1.01 -7.37 7.43
N HIS A 61 0.08 -6.51 7.87
CA HIS A 61 -1.16 -7.01 8.48
C HIS A 61 -1.97 -7.82 7.47
N LEU A 62 -2.71 -8.81 7.98
CA LEU A 62 -3.36 -9.83 7.16
C LEU A 62 -4.27 -9.23 6.08
N ASP A 63 -5.05 -8.23 6.43
CA ASP A 63 -5.99 -7.60 5.50
C ASP A 63 -5.32 -6.87 4.33
N HIS A 64 -4.03 -6.51 4.42
CA HIS A 64 -3.24 -5.92 3.33
C HIS A 64 -2.54 -6.93 2.43
N VAL A 65 -2.40 -8.20 2.88
CA VAL A 65 -1.62 -9.22 2.17
C VAL A 65 -2.43 -10.37 1.58
N LEU A 66 -3.76 -10.37 1.75
CA LEU A 66 -4.64 -11.48 1.33
C LEU A 66 -4.52 -11.84 -0.15
N GLY A 67 -4.22 -10.88 -1.02
CA GLY A 67 -4.06 -11.11 -2.45
C GLY A 67 -2.65 -11.48 -2.90
N ASN A 68 -1.65 -11.40 -2.01
CA ASN A 68 -0.24 -11.60 -2.37
C ASN A 68 0.01 -12.96 -3.01
N ALA A 69 -0.53 -14.04 -2.43
CA ALA A 69 -0.35 -15.39 -2.96
C ALA A 69 -0.90 -15.54 -4.40
N TYR A 70 -2.07 -14.98 -4.67
CA TYR A 70 -2.66 -14.97 -6.00
C TYR A 70 -1.81 -14.19 -7.00
N ILE A 71 -1.37 -12.98 -6.64
CA ILE A 71 -0.55 -12.12 -7.51
C ILE A 71 0.81 -12.76 -7.78
N ALA A 72 1.47 -13.28 -6.74
CA ALA A 72 2.76 -13.95 -6.87
C ALA A 72 2.67 -15.16 -7.80
N SER A 73 1.67 -16.01 -7.62
CA SER A 73 1.45 -17.20 -8.45
C SER A 73 1.10 -16.84 -9.89
N LYS A 74 0.27 -15.82 -10.11
CA LYS A 74 -0.23 -15.48 -11.44
C LYS A 74 0.76 -14.69 -12.29
N TYR A 75 1.52 -13.79 -11.68
CA TYR A 75 2.38 -12.84 -12.39
C TYR A 75 3.87 -13.09 -12.17
N GLY A 76 4.25 -14.03 -11.31
CA GLY A 76 5.66 -14.38 -11.07
C GLY A 76 6.45 -13.30 -10.33
N VAL A 77 5.79 -12.48 -9.53
CA VAL A 77 6.40 -11.45 -8.69
C VAL A 77 6.31 -11.82 -7.22
N SER A 78 7.25 -11.36 -6.41
CA SER A 78 7.21 -11.54 -4.95
C SER A 78 6.81 -10.25 -4.24
N PRO A 79 6.15 -10.31 -3.07
CA PRO A 79 5.86 -9.12 -2.30
C PRO A 79 7.13 -8.44 -1.78
N GLU A 80 7.09 -7.11 -1.71
CA GLU A 80 8.15 -6.25 -1.22
C GLU A 80 7.59 -5.34 -0.13
N ALA A 81 8.23 -5.33 1.04
CA ALA A 81 7.86 -4.56 2.22
C ALA A 81 9.08 -4.32 3.11
N HIS A 82 8.87 -3.67 4.25
CA HIS A 82 9.93 -3.48 5.23
C HIS A 82 10.25 -4.77 5.99
N GLU A 83 11.54 -5.00 6.28
CA GLU A 83 12.02 -6.21 6.97
C GLU A 83 11.39 -6.37 8.37
N GLU A 84 11.20 -5.26 9.08
CA GLU A 84 10.66 -5.27 10.44
C GLU A 84 9.22 -5.79 10.54
N ASP A 85 8.47 -5.84 9.43
CA ASP A 85 7.14 -6.44 9.39
C ASP A 85 7.16 -7.93 9.01
N ALA A 86 8.29 -8.52 8.61
CA ALA A 86 8.34 -9.88 8.09
C ALA A 86 7.75 -10.93 9.06
N PHE A 87 7.87 -10.73 10.37
CA PHE A 87 7.29 -11.61 11.40
C PHE A 87 5.74 -11.69 11.33
N LEU A 88 5.06 -10.65 10.80
CA LEU A 88 3.61 -10.66 10.64
C LEU A 88 3.13 -11.71 9.63
N LEU A 89 3.99 -12.09 8.68
CA LEU A 89 3.70 -13.19 7.76
C LEU A 89 3.66 -14.55 8.47
N ASP A 90 4.41 -14.73 9.55
CA ASP A 90 4.36 -15.94 10.37
C ASP A 90 3.08 -15.99 11.23
N LEU A 91 2.46 -14.84 11.48
CA LEU A 91 1.25 -14.70 12.28
C LEU A 91 -0.06 -14.65 11.45
N GLN A 92 -0.02 -14.90 10.15
CA GLN A 92 -1.18 -14.75 9.26
C GLN A 92 -2.38 -15.62 9.71
N GLU A 93 -2.14 -16.84 10.14
CA GLU A 93 -3.21 -17.74 10.62
C GLU A 93 -3.80 -17.24 11.94
N GLU A 94 -2.98 -16.76 12.86
CA GLU A 94 -3.42 -16.16 14.12
C GLU A 94 -4.25 -14.91 13.87
N GLN A 95 -3.80 -14.02 12.98
CA GLN A 95 -4.54 -12.82 12.58
C GLN A 95 -5.86 -13.20 11.92
N SER A 96 -5.89 -14.22 11.05
CA SER A 96 -7.11 -14.73 10.41
C SER A 96 -8.15 -15.15 11.43
N GLN A 97 -7.74 -15.89 12.47
CA GLN A 97 -8.62 -16.31 13.55
C GLN A 97 -9.07 -15.12 14.43
N MET A 98 -8.13 -14.25 14.81
CA MET A 98 -8.39 -13.10 15.67
C MET A 98 -9.40 -12.13 15.05
N PHE A 99 -9.29 -11.86 13.76
CA PHE A 99 -10.13 -10.89 13.05
C PHE A 99 -11.32 -11.52 12.32
N GLY A 100 -11.44 -12.84 12.33
CA GLY A 100 -12.48 -13.54 11.57
C GLY A 100 -12.38 -13.30 10.05
N LEU A 101 -11.17 -13.05 9.54
CA LEU A 101 -10.90 -12.76 8.15
C LEU A 101 -10.34 -14.00 7.45
N PRO A 102 -11.15 -14.75 6.66
CA PRO A 102 -10.70 -15.99 6.07
C PRO A 102 -9.60 -15.78 5.05
N MET A 103 -8.53 -16.54 5.18
CA MET A 103 -7.38 -16.54 4.27
C MET A 103 -7.48 -17.74 3.32
N ARG A 104 -7.39 -17.52 2.02
CA ARG A 104 -7.42 -18.59 0.99
C ARG A 104 -6.06 -19.26 0.82
N ALA A 105 -5.01 -18.46 0.91
CA ALA A 105 -3.62 -18.90 0.87
C ALA A 105 -2.76 -17.88 1.62
N ALA A 106 -1.74 -18.35 2.32
CA ALA A 106 -0.79 -17.48 2.99
C ALA A 106 0.02 -16.66 1.98
N SER A 107 0.31 -15.40 2.31
CA SER A 107 1.26 -14.60 1.55
C SER A 107 2.61 -15.31 1.51
N PRO A 108 3.29 -15.37 0.36
CA PRO A 108 4.65 -15.89 0.31
C PRO A 108 5.60 -14.95 1.07
N ALA A 109 6.81 -15.45 1.34
CA ALA A 109 7.89 -14.64 1.90
C ALA A 109 8.22 -13.45 0.99
N LEU A 110 8.77 -12.40 1.59
CA LEU A 110 9.22 -11.23 0.83
C LEU A 110 10.35 -11.59 -0.15
N GLY A 111 10.24 -11.08 -1.36
CA GLY A 111 11.29 -11.22 -2.38
C GLY A 111 12.36 -10.15 -2.29
N ASN A 112 12.02 -9.02 -1.67
CA ASN A 112 12.92 -7.91 -1.45
C ASN A 112 12.48 -7.10 -0.22
N TYR A 113 13.44 -6.50 0.47
CA TYR A 113 13.19 -5.57 1.58
C TYR A 113 13.31 -4.14 1.08
N LEU A 114 12.38 -3.30 1.54
CA LEU A 114 12.37 -1.86 1.28
C LEU A 114 12.62 -1.10 2.58
N ALA A 115 13.43 -0.06 2.51
CA ALA A 115 13.79 0.76 3.65
C ALA A 115 13.63 2.26 3.37
N GLU A 116 13.75 3.08 4.40
CA GLU A 116 13.74 4.54 4.29
C GLU A 116 14.69 5.05 3.22
N GLY A 117 14.17 5.89 2.32
CA GLY A 117 14.94 6.52 1.25
C GLY A 117 15.13 5.67 0.00
N ASP A 118 14.72 4.41 0.00
CA ASP A 118 14.74 3.58 -1.20
C ASP A 118 13.83 4.16 -2.29
N THR A 119 14.06 3.72 -3.51
CA THR A 119 13.25 4.06 -4.66
C THR A 119 12.71 2.80 -5.33
N VAL A 120 11.40 2.75 -5.51
CA VAL A 120 10.74 1.74 -6.33
C VAL A 120 10.37 2.40 -7.67
N GLU A 121 10.84 1.82 -8.79
CA GLU A 121 10.58 2.40 -10.09
C GLU A 121 10.27 1.37 -11.17
N ILE A 122 9.46 1.79 -12.11
CA ILE A 122 9.29 1.24 -13.46
C ILE A 122 9.34 2.42 -14.44
N PRO A 123 9.54 2.21 -15.75
CA PRO A 123 9.62 3.33 -16.70
C PRO A 123 8.45 4.32 -16.55
N GLY A 124 8.77 5.57 -16.22
CA GLY A 124 7.78 6.66 -16.04
C GLY A 124 7.02 6.69 -14.71
N ILE A 125 7.26 5.78 -13.79
CA ILE A 125 6.70 5.81 -12.43
C ILE A 125 7.83 5.60 -11.43
N LYS A 126 8.00 6.57 -10.52
CA LYS A 126 9.00 6.55 -9.46
C LYS A 126 8.35 6.85 -8.13
N LEU A 127 8.53 5.95 -7.17
CA LEU A 127 8.03 6.03 -5.81
C LEU A 127 9.21 6.09 -4.84
N GLN A 128 9.25 7.12 -3.99
CA GLN A 128 10.17 7.18 -2.85
C GLN A 128 9.55 6.41 -1.68
N VAL A 129 10.35 5.65 -0.98
CA VAL A 129 9.93 4.90 0.21
C VAL A 129 10.16 5.77 1.44
N ILE A 130 9.10 5.98 2.23
CA ILE A 130 9.13 6.68 3.51
C ILE A 130 8.73 5.68 4.59
N HIS A 131 9.63 5.35 5.50
CA HIS A 131 9.34 4.47 6.62
C HIS A 131 8.75 5.25 7.79
N VAL A 132 7.59 4.83 8.26
CA VAL A 132 6.91 5.38 9.45
C VAL A 132 6.44 4.22 10.31
N ALA A 133 7.23 3.87 11.32
CA ALA A 133 6.85 2.87 12.31
C ALA A 133 5.69 3.35 13.20
N GLY A 134 4.95 2.42 13.79
CA GLY A 134 4.03 2.67 14.88
C GLY A 134 2.63 2.10 14.70
N HIS A 135 2.07 2.02 13.49
CA HIS A 135 0.94 1.14 13.20
C HIS A 135 1.42 -0.33 13.15
N SER A 136 2.49 -0.55 12.44
CA SER A 136 3.36 -1.73 12.50
C SER A 136 4.81 -1.24 12.59
N PRO A 137 5.78 -2.10 12.95
CA PRO A 137 7.19 -1.70 12.97
C PRO A 137 7.71 -1.29 11.60
N GLY A 138 7.29 -1.98 10.55
CA GLY A 138 7.74 -1.80 9.17
C GLY A 138 6.81 -0.96 8.29
N GLY A 139 5.96 -0.10 8.86
CA GLY A 139 5.02 0.71 8.08
C GLY A 139 5.72 1.57 7.02
N LEU A 140 5.33 1.42 5.75
CA LEU A 140 5.85 2.18 4.62
C LEU A 140 4.78 3.04 3.98
N ALA A 141 5.16 4.25 3.57
CA ALA A 141 4.42 5.06 2.63
C ALA A 141 5.21 5.20 1.32
N PHE A 142 4.50 5.19 0.19
CA PHE A 142 5.10 5.33 -1.14
C PHE A 142 4.74 6.69 -1.72
N TYR A 143 5.74 7.56 -1.90
CA TYR A 143 5.57 8.92 -2.35
C TYR A 143 5.97 9.10 -3.81
N CYS A 144 5.05 9.58 -4.64
CA CYS A 144 5.28 9.97 -6.03
C CYS A 144 5.30 11.49 -6.12
N GLU A 145 6.49 12.09 -6.13
CA GLU A 145 6.67 13.54 -6.17
C GLU A 145 6.17 14.15 -7.49
N ASN A 146 6.47 13.50 -8.60
CA ASN A 146 6.19 14.01 -9.94
C ASN A 146 5.42 12.97 -10.78
N PRO A 147 4.12 12.76 -10.52
CA PRO A 147 3.33 11.75 -11.22
C PRO A 147 3.06 12.11 -12.70
N GLY A 148 3.26 13.37 -13.08
CA GLY A 148 2.88 13.87 -14.40
C GLY A 148 1.36 13.85 -14.59
N ASP A 149 0.92 13.37 -15.76
CA ASP A 149 -0.50 13.15 -16.01
C ASP A 149 -0.95 11.81 -15.43
N VAL A 150 -1.99 11.84 -14.61
CA VAL A 150 -2.65 10.67 -14.04
C VAL A 150 -4.04 10.56 -14.65
N ASN A 151 -4.33 9.44 -15.31
CA ASN A 151 -5.60 9.24 -16.03
C ASN A 151 -5.94 10.38 -17.03
N GLY A 152 -4.91 10.96 -17.66
CA GLY A 152 -5.05 12.04 -18.64
C GLY A 152 -5.24 13.45 -18.05
N GLN A 153 -5.03 13.63 -16.76
CA GLN A 153 -5.09 14.93 -16.08
C GLN A 153 -3.81 15.17 -15.29
N LYS A 154 -3.29 16.40 -15.33
CA LYS A 154 -2.13 16.77 -14.51
C LYS A 154 -2.46 16.59 -13.03
N ALA A 155 -1.64 15.84 -12.34
CA ALA A 155 -1.85 15.53 -10.93
C ALA A 155 -0.80 16.22 -10.04
N PRO A 156 -1.17 16.60 -8.80
CA PRO A 156 -0.22 16.95 -7.76
C PRO A 156 0.57 15.70 -7.30
N PRO A 157 1.54 15.83 -6.39
CA PRO A 157 2.18 14.69 -5.79
C PRO A 157 1.19 13.72 -5.14
N LEU A 158 1.53 12.42 -5.11
CA LEU A 158 0.68 11.35 -4.56
C LEU A 158 1.42 10.64 -3.44
N LEU A 159 0.71 10.29 -2.36
CA LEU A 159 1.22 9.52 -1.23
C LEU A 159 0.30 8.32 -0.96
N PHE A 160 0.80 7.11 -1.11
CA PHE A 160 0.12 5.88 -0.70
C PHE A 160 0.57 5.57 0.72
N ALA A 161 -0.29 5.90 1.68
CA ALA A 161 0.10 5.97 3.09
C ALA A 161 -0.19 4.69 3.89
N GLY A 162 -0.85 3.68 3.29
CA GLY A 162 -1.31 2.53 4.06
C GLY A 162 -2.07 2.96 5.30
N ASP A 163 -1.81 2.29 6.41
CA ASP A 163 -2.48 2.55 7.69
C ASP A 163 -1.67 3.51 8.59
N ILE A 164 -0.87 4.39 7.99
CA ILE A 164 -0.15 5.44 8.71
C ILE A 164 -1.04 6.67 8.90
N LEU A 165 -1.63 7.19 7.82
CA LEU A 165 -2.38 8.45 7.82
C LEU A 165 -3.69 8.29 7.06
N PHE A 166 -4.81 8.61 7.73
CA PHE A 166 -6.17 8.60 7.19
C PHE A 166 -6.77 10.01 7.13
N ALA A 167 -7.90 10.15 6.47
CA ALA A 167 -8.66 11.40 6.48
C ALA A 167 -9.17 11.71 7.90
N GLY A 168 -8.56 12.71 8.56
CA GLY A 168 -8.89 13.15 9.90
C GLY A 168 -8.49 12.18 11.02
N SER A 169 -7.68 11.16 10.73
CA SER A 169 -7.23 10.18 11.72
C SER A 169 -5.93 9.47 11.30
N ARG A 170 -5.55 8.44 12.05
CA ARG A 170 -4.38 7.58 11.78
C ARG A 170 -4.69 6.13 12.11
N GLY A 171 -3.82 5.23 11.69
CA GLY A 171 -3.88 3.82 12.05
C GLY A 171 -3.81 3.61 13.57
N ARG A 172 -4.35 2.50 14.03
CA ARG A 172 -4.22 2.06 15.42
C ARG A 172 -2.77 1.62 15.69
N SER A 173 -2.37 1.70 16.94
CA SER A 173 -1.00 1.37 17.38
C SER A 173 -0.96 0.35 18.52
N ASP A 174 -2.07 -0.36 18.74
CA ASP A 174 -2.26 -1.32 19.83
C ASP A 174 -2.20 -2.79 19.36
N LEU A 175 -1.75 -3.02 18.12
CA LEU A 175 -1.51 -4.36 17.57
C LEU A 175 -0.04 -4.76 17.68
N PHE A 176 0.31 -5.90 17.10
CA PHE A 176 1.66 -6.49 17.13
C PHE A 176 2.75 -5.49 16.71
N GLY A 177 3.60 -5.10 17.65
CA GLY A 177 4.70 -4.16 17.40
C GLY A 177 4.30 -2.70 17.23
N GLY A 178 3.03 -2.34 17.55
CA GLY A 178 2.55 -0.97 17.47
C GLY A 178 3.17 -0.03 18.51
N ASP A 179 3.33 1.25 18.13
CA ASP A 179 3.89 2.32 18.96
C ASP A 179 3.26 3.66 18.57
N GLU A 180 2.39 4.18 19.43
CA GLU A 180 1.66 5.43 19.18
C GLU A 180 2.59 6.65 19.07
N GLU A 181 3.63 6.73 19.90
CA GLU A 181 4.56 7.86 19.89
C GLU A 181 5.39 7.89 18.60
N ALA A 182 5.88 6.72 18.18
CA ALA A 182 6.59 6.56 16.91
C ALA A 182 5.70 6.95 15.72
N LEU A 183 4.44 6.48 15.70
CA LEU A 183 3.49 6.78 14.64
C LEU A 183 3.23 8.28 14.51
N VAL A 184 2.88 8.94 15.61
CA VAL A 184 2.61 10.39 15.63
C VAL A 184 3.85 11.19 15.24
N SER A 185 5.01 10.81 15.78
CA SER A 185 6.29 11.46 15.44
C SER A 185 6.64 11.31 13.95
N GLY A 186 6.48 10.10 13.39
CA GLY A 186 6.72 9.84 11.98
C GLY A 186 5.77 10.62 11.06
N ILE A 187 4.48 10.67 11.38
CA ILE A 187 3.51 11.48 10.63
C ILE A 187 3.94 12.95 10.62
N LYS A 188 4.22 13.55 11.79
CA LYS A 188 4.59 14.96 11.90
C LYS A 188 5.90 15.31 11.19
N ASN A 189 6.92 14.48 11.39
CA ASN A 189 8.28 14.82 10.98
C ASN A 189 8.61 14.37 9.56
N LYS A 190 7.81 13.47 8.96
CA LYS A 190 8.03 12.95 7.61
C LYS A 190 6.87 13.28 6.66
N LEU A 191 5.64 12.85 6.97
CA LEU A 191 4.54 12.98 6.03
C LEU A 191 3.99 14.40 5.94
N LEU A 192 3.78 15.08 7.09
CA LEU A 192 3.25 16.45 7.09
C LEU A 192 4.27 17.51 6.62
N THR A 193 5.51 17.13 6.35
CA THR A 193 6.52 17.99 5.71
C THR A 193 6.41 18.00 4.19
N LEU A 194 5.69 17.05 3.59
CA LEU A 194 5.45 16.99 2.15
C LEU A 194 4.61 18.19 1.67
N PRO A 195 4.63 18.53 0.36
CA PRO A 195 3.81 19.61 -0.19
C PRO A 195 2.33 19.47 0.20
N GLY A 196 1.68 20.58 0.56
CA GLY A 196 0.31 20.60 1.08
C GLY A 196 -0.71 20.00 0.11
N GLU A 197 -0.52 20.22 -1.19
CA GLU A 197 -1.37 19.70 -2.27
C GLU A 197 -1.23 18.18 -2.51
N THR A 198 -0.28 17.50 -1.85
CA THR A 198 -0.09 16.05 -1.99
C THR A 198 -1.38 15.31 -1.64
N ILE A 199 -1.90 14.53 -2.60
CA ILE A 199 -3.06 13.68 -2.36
C ILE A 199 -2.61 12.43 -1.59
N VAL A 200 -3.24 12.17 -0.46
CA VAL A 200 -3.00 10.99 0.38
C VAL A 200 -4.03 9.92 0.04
N PHE A 201 -3.54 8.74 -0.32
CA PHE A 201 -4.30 7.52 -0.53
C PHE A 201 -4.06 6.60 0.66
N PRO A 202 -4.99 6.55 1.64
CA PRO A 202 -4.86 5.71 2.83
C PRO A 202 -5.16 4.24 2.52
N GLY A 203 -4.78 3.34 3.43
CA GLY A 203 -5.14 1.93 3.38
C GLY A 203 -6.64 1.68 3.55
N HIS A 204 -7.33 2.58 4.25
CA HIS A 204 -8.78 2.52 4.44
C HIS A 204 -9.43 3.90 4.31
N GLY A 205 -10.70 3.91 3.86
CA GLY A 205 -11.50 5.13 3.79
C GLY A 205 -11.16 6.05 2.62
N PRO A 206 -11.60 7.31 2.69
CA PRO A 206 -11.45 8.26 1.59
C PRO A 206 -10.05 8.87 1.51
N THR A 207 -9.71 9.40 0.34
CA THR A 207 -8.52 10.22 0.13
C THR A 207 -8.61 11.54 0.90
N THR A 208 -7.43 12.11 1.22
CA THR A 208 -7.30 13.43 1.83
C THR A 208 -6.10 14.16 1.22
N THR A 209 -5.68 15.30 1.78
CA THR A 209 -4.46 16.01 1.39
C THR A 209 -3.58 16.26 2.61
N ILE A 210 -2.29 16.44 2.39
CA ILE A 210 -1.36 16.80 3.46
C ILE A 210 -1.78 18.10 4.16
N GLU A 211 -2.29 19.08 3.39
CA GLU A 211 -2.78 20.35 3.97
C GLU A 211 -3.98 20.16 4.90
N ASP A 212 -4.92 19.29 4.53
CA ASP A 212 -6.08 19.01 5.38
C ASP A 212 -5.68 18.29 6.68
N GLU A 213 -4.72 17.38 6.58
CA GLU A 213 -4.28 16.60 7.75
C GLU A 213 -3.41 17.39 8.73
N ARG A 214 -2.67 18.41 8.28
CA ARG A 214 -1.90 19.29 9.18
C ARG A 214 -2.73 19.92 10.31
N ARG A 215 -4.05 20.02 10.14
CA ARG A 215 -4.97 20.62 11.13
C ARG A 215 -5.18 19.72 12.36
N TRP A 216 -4.85 18.44 12.27
CA TRP A 216 -5.10 17.45 13.33
C TRP A 216 -3.87 17.14 14.19
N TYR A 217 -2.70 17.61 13.80
CA TYR A 217 -1.41 17.34 14.42
C TYR A 217 -0.71 18.62 14.87
#